data_1e1e02183a65934a515a8960bc655615
#
_entry.id   1e1e02183a65934a515a8960bc655615
#
_cell.length_a   1.000
_cell.length_b   1.000
_cell.length_c   1.000
_cell.angle_alpha   90.00
_cell.angle_beta   90.00
_cell.angle_gamma   90.00
#
_symmetry.space_group_name_H-M   'P 1'
#
loop_
_entity.id
_entity.type
_entity.pdbx_description
1 polymer ?
#
loop_
_entity_poly.entity_id
_entity_poly.type
_entity_poly.pdbx_seq_one_letter_code
_entity_poly.pdbx_strand_id
1 'polypeptide(L)'
;MEKESYISNLKFPLLILLVSISLIFSINSKASASSFNEYYQKVNDHVAYIQTNNSLPDKGSFFLRRIVSKTDYAYWTSFRIPGDSGTLRYFDSENNLVQLPLVDGTLPQGRILFLSTDRYNYIIGQPYTYRDLGTGTKEALSSQPIHLRKDGDGWVATFRYNLSSGVHGILWGAGSSSELIDFNDEDQLRMWSTYDLDRNARLLYDGYHYKSPSTYYPSTPNSYWRIPSDYLTNSLVGSGGSLASEIIGRSLLMVAQKNINNEGFLPTLPRSNWLFGDYGIDGGFFDTRFNGDTIETNIIAYRKFGDEVFRNYATRLADYYMEHGKNKHFLVSDPNIGEGWLVEDYSHPLGRKNHMSLNHQLQAIHSFLLLYETERKPEYLDFAQKMLNGVKITRDRWIKPDGNLEYAYMPDGTMGLIDYDYLTYNDLLNVQQSLIRIKGERDRDLDILIESKRLWMDRNNVSGYRKTSETINPS
;
A
#
# COMPACT_ATOMS: atom_id res chain seq x y z
N MET A 1 -1.03 73.62 18.90
CA MET A 1 -2.40 73.54 18.40
C MET A 1 -2.34 72.65 17.15
N GLU A 2 -2.90 71.57 16.99
CA GLU A 2 -3.72 70.56 17.73
C GLU A 2 -3.41 69.22 17.15
N LYS A 3 -3.32 68.21 18.01
CA LYS A 3 -3.26 66.80 17.61
C LYS A 3 -4.64 66.34 17.24
N GLU A 4 -4.83 65.73 16.10
CA GLU A 4 -5.95 64.81 15.90
C GLU A 4 -5.44 63.42 15.49
N SER A 5 -5.77 62.48 16.35
CA SER A 5 -5.56 61.05 16.20
C SER A 5 -6.65 60.47 15.31
N TYR A 6 -6.29 59.79 14.23
CA TYR A 6 -7.20 58.91 13.50
C TYR A 6 -6.93 57.45 13.85
N ILE A 7 -7.70 56.95 14.83
CA ILE A 7 -7.91 55.49 15.01
C ILE A 7 -9.05 55.13 14.06
N SER A 8 -8.71 54.57 12.91
CA SER A 8 -9.70 53.96 12.03
C SER A 8 -9.88 52.51 12.39
N ASN A 9 -11.07 52.19 12.89
CA ASN A 9 -11.63 50.89 13.12
C ASN A 9 -11.61 50.03 11.84
N LEU A 10 -10.69 49.09 11.75
CA LEU A 10 -10.82 47.96 10.81
C LEU A 10 -11.79 46.94 11.44
N LYS A 11 -13.06 47.07 11.13
CA LYS A 11 -14.04 45.98 11.28
C LYS A 11 -13.75 44.96 10.21
N PHE A 12 -13.08 43.87 10.58
CA PHE A 12 -13.05 42.65 9.80
C PHE A 12 -14.48 42.07 9.76
N PRO A 13 -15.07 41.82 8.60
CA PRO A 13 -16.25 41.01 8.53
C PRO A 13 -15.83 39.57 8.73
N LEU A 14 -16.07 39.06 9.93
CA LEU A 14 -16.00 37.65 10.26
C LEU A 14 -17.20 36.95 9.59
N LEU A 15 -17.13 36.73 8.29
CA LEU A 15 -18.06 35.83 7.59
C LEU A 15 -17.45 34.42 7.57
N ILE A 16 -17.41 33.80 8.74
CA ILE A 16 -17.19 32.36 8.86
C ILE A 16 -18.46 31.71 8.35
N LEU A 17 -18.50 31.38 7.06
CA LEU A 17 -19.48 30.45 6.55
C LEU A 17 -19.01 29.05 6.99
N LEU A 18 -19.37 28.69 8.23
CA LEU A 18 -19.31 27.35 8.78
C LEU A 18 -20.26 26.47 7.97
N VAL A 19 -19.82 25.96 6.83
CA VAL A 19 -20.41 24.75 6.26
C VAL A 19 -19.85 23.60 7.08
N SER A 20 -20.35 23.44 8.28
CA SER A 20 -20.21 22.21 9.06
C SER A 20 -21.01 21.13 8.36
N ILE A 21 -20.37 20.43 7.43
CA ILE A 21 -20.86 19.10 7.08
C ILE A 21 -20.53 18.25 8.30
N SER A 22 -21.47 18.20 9.23
CA SER A 22 -21.52 17.18 10.26
C SER A 22 -21.51 15.86 9.53
N LEU A 23 -20.42 15.10 9.59
CA LEU A 23 -20.46 13.66 9.46
C LEU A 23 -21.29 13.19 10.65
N ILE A 24 -22.63 13.33 10.54
CA ILE A 24 -23.56 12.69 11.44
C ILE A 24 -23.48 11.21 11.09
N PHE A 25 -22.64 10.49 11.82
CA PHE A 25 -22.78 9.06 11.92
C PHE A 25 -24.10 8.81 12.64
N SER A 26 -25.20 8.71 11.87
CA SER A 26 -26.47 8.30 12.44
C SER A 26 -26.31 6.86 12.93
N ILE A 27 -26.27 6.71 14.23
CA ILE A 27 -26.44 5.42 14.91
C ILE A 27 -27.90 5.00 14.69
N ASN A 28 -28.18 4.45 13.53
CA ASN A 28 -29.42 3.72 13.28
C ASN A 28 -29.10 2.24 13.27
N SER A 29 -29.53 1.55 14.30
CA SER A 29 -29.44 0.11 14.50
C SER A 29 -30.30 -0.69 13.51
N LYS A 30 -29.92 -0.70 12.25
CA LYS A 30 -30.21 -1.76 11.27
C LYS A 30 -28.86 -2.13 10.69
N ALA A 31 -28.50 -3.41 10.73
CA ALA A 31 -27.29 -3.90 10.09
C ALA A 31 -27.26 -3.37 8.64
N SER A 32 -26.55 -2.27 8.42
CA SER A 32 -26.40 -1.69 7.10
C SER A 32 -25.24 -2.40 6.41
N ALA A 33 -25.43 -2.77 5.15
CA ALA A 33 -24.36 -3.32 4.34
C ALA A 33 -23.16 -2.37 4.31
N SER A 34 -21.93 -2.91 4.24
CA SER A 34 -20.74 -2.08 4.05
C SER A 34 -20.92 -1.20 2.81
N SER A 35 -20.58 0.09 2.91
CA SER A 35 -20.74 1.03 1.82
C SER A 35 -19.39 1.65 1.46
N PHE A 36 -19.03 1.55 0.18
CA PHE A 36 -17.89 2.25 -0.41
C PHE A 36 -18.41 3.20 -1.47
N ASN A 37 -18.21 4.51 -1.27
CA ASN A 37 -18.68 5.53 -2.19
C ASN A 37 -17.68 6.65 -2.38
N GLU A 38 -17.77 7.31 -3.53
CA GLU A 38 -16.99 8.49 -3.86
C GLU A 38 -17.92 9.58 -4.34
N TYR A 39 -17.69 10.80 -3.90
CA TYR A 39 -18.45 11.95 -4.36
C TYR A 39 -17.57 13.19 -4.57
N TYR A 40 -18.00 14.01 -5.51
CA TYR A 40 -17.43 15.33 -5.78
C TYR A 40 -18.25 16.40 -5.08
N GLN A 41 -17.58 17.32 -4.40
CA GLN A 41 -18.21 18.47 -3.75
C GLN A 41 -17.54 19.78 -4.22
N LYS A 42 -18.28 20.62 -4.92
CA LYS A 42 -17.88 22.02 -5.14
C LYS A 42 -18.13 22.79 -3.85
N VAL A 43 -17.08 23.36 -3.28
CA VAL A 43 -17.16 24.17 -2.04
C VAL A 43 -17.53 25.62 -2.41
N ASN A 44 -16.83 26.18 -3.39
CA ASN A 44 -17.07 27.50 -3.96
C ASN A 44 -16.50 27.57 -5.38
N ASP A 45 -16.37 28.76 -5.97
CA ASP A 45 -15.84 28.90 -7.34
C ASP A 45 -14.35 28.59 -7.47
N HIS A 46 -13.61 28.57 -6.37
CA HIS A 46 -12.17 28.32 -6.34
C HIS A 46 -11.83 26.90 -5.93
N VAL A 47 -12.54 26.32 -4.96
CA VAL A 47 -12.18 25.06 -4.31
C VAL A 47 -13.27 24.01 -4.47
N ALA A 48 -12.82 22.80 -4.76
CA ALA A 48 -13.61 21.59 -4.70
C ALA A 48 -12.84 20.46 -4.02
N TYR A 49 -13.54 19.40 -3.61
CA TYR A 49 -12.89 18.16 -3.18
C TYR A 49 -13.60 16.92 -3.72
N ILE A 50 -12.82 15.86 -3.83
CA ILE A 50 -13.31 14.49 -4.07
C ILE A 50 -13.08 13.73 -2.78
N GLN A 51 -14.11 13.06 -2.28
CA GLN A 51 -14.00 12.25 -1.07
C GLN A 51 -14.48 10.83 -1.31
N THR A 52 -13.65 9.88 -0.91
CA THR A 52 -13.99 8.48 -0.79
C THR A 52 -14.33 8.17 0.66
N ASN A 53 -15.45 7.50 0.89
CA ASN A 53 -15.85 6.98 2.20
C ASN A 53 -16.00 5.47 2.11
N ASN A 54 -15.60 4.79 3.16
CA ASN A 54 -15.90 3.39 3.40
C ASN A 54 -16.46 3.23 4.82
N SER A 55 -17.69 2.77 4.92
CA SER A 55 -18.33 2.45 6.22
C SER A 55 -18.46 0.95 6.35
N LEU A 56 -17.94 0.42 7.45
CA LEU A 56 -18.08 -0.97 7.84
C LEU A 56 -19.07 -1.02 9.00
N PRO A 57 -20.19 -1.73 8.85
CA PRO A 57 -21.20 -1.85 9.91
C PRO A 57 -20.58 -2.32 11.22
N ASP A 58 -20.96 -1.69 12.32
CA ASP A 58 -20.53 -2.01 13.69
C ASP A 58 -19.03 -1.97 13.96
N LYS A 59 -18.21 -1.61 12.97
CA LYS A 59 -16.74 -1.53 13.09
C LYS A 59 -16.21 -0.11 13.03
N GLY A 60 -16.73 0.71 12.12
CA GLY A 60 -16.27 2.08 11.94
C GLY A 60 -16.22 2.51 10.48
N SER A 61 -15.49 3.57 10.21
CA SER A 61 -15.41 4.14 8.87
C SER A 61 -14.03 4.69 8.55
N PHE A 62 -13.77 4.80 7.26
CA PHE A 62 -12.59 5.45 6.68
C PHE A 62 -13.04 6.53 5.70
N PHE A 63 -12.32 7.63 5.65
CA PHE A 63 -12.46 8.63 4.60
C PHE A 63 -11.12 9.05 4.03
N LEU A 64 -11.14 9.42 2.75
CA LEU A 64 -9.98 9.91 2.02
C LEU A 64 -10.43 11.07 1.14
N ARG A 65 -9.89 12.28 1.36
CA ARG A 65 -10.29 13.51 0.69
C ARG A 65 -9.13 14.12 -0.08
N ARG A 66 -9.34 14.37 -1.37
CA ARG A 66 -8.48 15.20 -2.23
C ARG A 66 -9.10 16.57 -2.39
N ILE A 67 -8.37 17.61 -2.03
CA ILE A 67 -8.79 19.00 -2.15
C ILE A 67 -8.03 19.64 -3.31
N VAL A 68 -8.75 20.31 -4.20
CA VAL A 68 -8.20 20.95 -5.39
C VAL A 68 -8.60 22.42 -5.45
N SER A 69 -7.71 23.26 -5.98
CA SER A 69 -8.01 24.68 -6.22
C SER A 69 -7.60 25.09 -7.63
N LYS A 70 -8.34 26.03 -8.20
CA LYS A 70 -8.04 26.65 -9.51
C LYS A 70 -7.11 27.84 -9.39
N THR A 71 -7.01 28.44 -8.20
CA THR A 71 -6.25 29.66 -7.92
C THR A 71 -5.58 29.55 -6.57
N ASP A 72 -4.74 30.52 -6.22
CA ASP A 72 -4.24 30.66 -4.86
C ASP A 72 -5.40 30.87 -3.89
N TYR A 73 -5.53 29.96 -2.92
CA TYR A 73 -6.65 29.97 -2.00
C TYR A 73 -6.30 29.33 -0.66
N ALA A 74 -6.61 30.02 0.44
CA ALA A 74 -6.53 29.44 1.78
C ALA A 74 -7.86 28.76 2.11
N TYR A 75 -7.86 27.45 2.12
CA TYR A 75 -9.06 26.63 2.42
C TYR A 75 -9.01 26.09 3.83
N TRP A 76 -10.12 26.25 4.54
CA TRP A 76 -10.32 25.69 5.87
C TRP A 76 -11.37 24.58 5.82
N THR A 77 -11.09 23.46 6.47
CA THR A 77 -12.05 22.38 6.68
C THR A 77 -11.93 21.88 8.12
N SER A 78 -12.97 21.28 8.62
CA SER A 78 -12.98 20.73 9.98
C SER A 78 -13.83 19.48 10.06
N PHE A 79 -13.63 18.70 11.12
CA PHE A 79 -14.55 17.67 11.56
C PHE A 79 -14.66 17.67 13.09
N ARG A 80 -15.79 17.15 13.58
CA ARG A 80 -16.09 17.06 15.01
C ARG A 80 -15.77 15.66 15.52
N ILE A 81 -15.14 15.59 16.68
CA ILE A 81 -14.85 14.38 17.43
C ILE A 81 -15.73 14.43 18.69
N PRO A 82 -16.71 13.53 18.86
CA PRO A 82 -17.57 13.52 20.06
C PRO A 82 -16.77 13.05 21.28
N GLY A 83 -17.08 13.58 22.45
CA GLY A 83 -16.50 13.22 23.74
C GLY A 83 -15.99 14.40 24.55
N ASP A 84 -16.10 14.30 25.87
CA ASP A 84 -15.79 15.39 26.79
C ASP A 84 -14.33 15.47 27.15
N SER A 85 -13.68 14.34 27.32
CA SER A 85 -12.26 14.21 27.60
C SER A 85 -11.61 13.20 26.67
N GLY A 86 -10.29 13.18 26.62
CA GLY A 86 -9.61 12.20 25.78
C GLY A 86 -8.09 12.30 25.83
N THR A 87 -7.49 11.48 25.02
CA THR A 87 -6.03 11.30 24.92
C THR A 87 -5.60 11.42 23.47
N LEU A 88 -4.52 12.14 23.23
CA LEU A 88 -3.76 12.17 21.99
C LEU A 88 -2.57 11.23 22.15
N ARG A 89 -2.35 10.36 21.13
CA ARG A 89 -1.14 9.55 21.00
C ARG A 89 -0.50 9.75 19.64
N TYR A 90 0.81 9.63 19.58
CA TYR A 90 1.59 9.67 18.34
C TYR A 90 2.99 9.08 18.59
N PHE A 91 3.70 8.70 17.52
CA PHE A 91 5.11 8.28 17.62
C PHE A 91 6.02 9.48 17.37
N ASP A 92 7.02 9.69 18.22
CA ASP A 92 8.04 10.74 18.08
C ASP A 92 9.09 10.40 17.00
N SER A 93 10.12 11.23 16.87
CA SER A 93 11.20 11.00 15.89
C SER A 93 12.05 9.75 16.19
N GLU A 94 12.00 9.24 17.40
CA GLU A 94 12.72 8.05 17.87
C GLU A 94 11.85 6.80 17.90
N ASN A 95 10.61 6.88 17.38
CA ASN A 95 9.56 5.84 17.44
C ASN A 95 9.01 5.55 18.84
N ASN A 96 9.22 6.42 19.82
CA ASN A 96 8.60 6.27 21.12
C ASN A 96 7.12 6.70 21.05
N LEU A 97 6.26 5.95 21.70
CA LEU A 97 4.86 6.33 21.86
C LEU A 97 4.75 7.48 22.88
N VAL A 98 4.28 8.63 22.41
CA VAL A 98 3.95 9.79 23.26
C VAL A 98 2.45 9.78 23.52
N GLN A 99 2.07 10.01 24.78
CA GLN A 99 0.68 10.11 25.21
C GLN A 99 0.45 11.40 26.00
N LEU A 100 -0.54 12.19 25.58
CA LEU A 100 -0.89 13.48 26.17
C LEU A 100 -2.40 13.59 26.34
N PRO A 101 -2.91 14.35 27.32
CA PRO A 101 -4.35 14.69 27.37
C PRO A 101 -4.73 15.54 26.14
N LEU A 102 -5.98 15.41 25.67
CA LEU A 102 -6.52 16.33 24.68
C LEU A 102 -6.72 17.71 25.33
N VAL A 103 -6.12 18.72 24.70
CA VAL A 103 -6.26 20.12 25.09
C VAL A 103 -6.38 20.99 23.83
N ASP A 104 -6.91 22.22 23.98
CA ASP A 104 -6.91 23.20 22.91
C ASP A 104 -5.49 23.51 22.45
N GLY A 105 -5.27 23.55 21.15
CA GLY A 105 -3.97 23.89 20.60
C GLY A 105 -3.68 23.30 19.22
N THR A 106 -2.44 23.45 18.79
CA THR A 106 -1.93 22.88 17.54
C THR A 106 -1.34 21.50 17.83
N LEU A 107 -1.81 20.50 17.09
CA LEU A 107 -1.36 19.13 17.23
C LEU A 107 0.03 18.92 16.57
N PRO A 108 0.79 17.88 16.97
CA PRO A 108 2.05 17.53 16.34
C PRO A 108 1.90 17.33 14.84
N GLN A 109 2.88 17.84 14.07
CA GLN A 109 2.89 17.76 12.61
C GLN A 109 3.79 16.62 12.12
N GLY A 110 3.57 16.17 10.87
CA GLY A 110 4.38 15.13 10.25
C GLY A 110 4.19 13.76 10.91
N ARG A 111 3.00 13.47 11.46
CA ARG A 111 2.69 12.27 12.23
C ARG A 111 1.28 11.77 11.94
N ILE A 112 1.09 10.46 12.07
CA ILE A 112 -0.24 9.89 12.28
C ILE A 112 -0.63 10.19 13.72
N LEU A 113 -1.85 10.69 13.92
CA LEU A 113 -2.38 11.03 15.24
C LEU A 113 -3.48 10.05 15.61
N PHE A 114 -3.41 9.55 16.84
CA PHE A 114 -4.41 8.67 17.43
C PHE A 114 -5.13 9.44 18.53
N LEU A 115 -6.40 9.75 18.35
CA LEU A 115 -7.23 10.48 19.29
C LEU A 115 -8.29 9.55 19.88
N SER A 116 -8.24 9.33 21.16
CA SER A 116 -9.24 8.54 21.89
C SER A 116 -10.00 9.47 22.84
N THR A 117 -11.31 9.54 22.70
CA THR A 117 -12.19 10.21 23.66
C THR A 117 -12.96 9.18 24.49
N ASP A 118 -13.74 9.63 25.46
CA ASP A 118 -14.66 8.80 26.23
C ASP A 118 -15.80 8.20 25.38
N ARG A 119 -15.96 8.64 24.12
CA ARG A 119 -17.07 8.18 23.22
C ARG A 119 -16.58 7.62 21.89
N TYR A 120 -15.39 8.00 21.39
CA TYR A 120 -14.99 7.68 20.04
C TYR A 120 -13.48 7.68 19.86
N ASN A 121 -12.98 6.85 18.94
CA ASN A 121 -11.58 6.74 18.61
C ASN A 121 -11.36 7.15 17.16
N TYR A 122 -10.30 7.94 16.90
CA TYR A 122 -9.90 8.38 15.57
C TYR A 122 -8.44 8.13 15.29
N ILE A 123 -8.15 7.81 14.04
CA ILE A 123 -6.83 7.92 13.44
C ILE A 123 -6.91 9.01 12.39
N ILE A 124 -6.01 9.96 12.46
CA ILE A 124 -5.93 11.08 11.51
C ILE A 124 -4.56 11.06 10.87
N GLY A 125 -4.53 10.96 9.54
CA GLY A 125 -3.31 11.17 8.77
C GLY A 125 -2.90 12.63 8.74
N GLN A 126 -1.61 12.88 8.63
CA GLN A 126 -1.09 14.22 8.48
C GLN A 126 -1.65 14.88 7.21
N PRO A 127 -2.25 16.07 7.30
CA PRO A 127 -2.66 16.82 6.12
C PRO A 127 -1.44 17.32 5.34
N TYR A 128 -1.37 16.99 4.06
CA TYR A 128 -0.28 17.42 3.17
C TYR A 128 -0.79 18.17 1.96
N THR A 129 0.05 19.06 1.43
CA THR A 129 -0.08 19.54 0.07
C THR A 129 0.94 18.86 -0.83
N TYR A 130 0.55 18.58 -2.06
CA TYR A 130 1.40 17.93 -3.05
C TYR A 130 1.12 18.46 -4.45
N ARG A 131 2.10 18.26 -5.35
CA ARG A 131 1.98 18.53 -6.79
C ARG A 131 2.04 17.23 -7.56
N ASP A 132 1.19 17.10 -8.57
CA ASP A 132 1.24 15.98 -9.50
C ASP A 132 2.34 16.24 -10.55
N LEU A 133 3.30 15.34 -10.62
CA LEU A 133 4.38 15.39 -11.63
C LEU A 133 4.05 14.57 -12.88
N GLY A 134 2.89 13.92 -12.91
CA GLY A 134 2.49 12.97 -13.94
C GLY A 134 3.07 11.56 -13.71
N THR A 135 2.63 10.64 -14.57
CA THR A 135 3.12 9.24 -14.57
C THR A 135 3.16 8.58 -13.19
N GLY A 136 2.13 8.82 -12.34
CA GLY A 136 2.03 8.23 -11.00
C GLY A 136 3.03 8.77 -9.97
N THR A 137 3.74 9.87 -10.28
CA THR A 137 4.69 10.51 -9.36
C THR A 137 4.09 11.79 -8.79
N LYS A 138 4.24 11.98 -7.48
CA LYS A 138 3.78 13.15 -6.73
C LYS A 138 4.95 13.78 -5.98
N GLU A 139 4.99 15.11 -5.91
CA GLU A 139 5.95 15.85 -5.09
C GLU A 139 5.25 16.33 -3.82
N ALA A 140 5.70 15.87 -2.65
CA ALA A 140 5.23 16.40 -1.38
C ALA A 140 5.81 17.80 -1.13
N LEU A 141 4.94 18.77 -0.82
CA LEU A 141 5.31 20.16 -0.62
C LEU A 141 5.39 20.51 0.86
N SER A 142 4.30 20.41 1.59
CA SER A 142 4.27 20.77 3.00
C SER A 142 3.19 20.03 3.78
N SER A 143 3.49 19.70 5.03
CA SER A 143 2.46 19.31 6.00
C SER A 143 1.67 20.54 6.46
N GLN A 144 0.41 20.33 6.80
CA GLN A 144 -0.47 21.40 7.24
C GLN A 144 -0.79 21.23 8.73
N PRO A 145 -0.85 22.33 9.51
CA PRO A 145 -1.19 22.24 10.93
C PRO A 145 -2.64 21.78 11.14
N ILE A 146 -2.85 21.05 12.23
CA ILE A 146 -4.15 20.67 12.76
C ILE A 146 -4.38 21.45 14.04
N HIS A 147 -5.45 22.23 14.11
CA HIS A 147 -5.85 22.95 15.31
C HIS A 147 -7.01 22.24 15.98
N LEU A 148 -6.83 21.83 17.21
CA LEU A 148 -7.86 21.20 18.03
C LEU A 148 -8.46 22.22 18.98
N ARG A 149 -9.77 22.25 19.10
CA ARG A 149 -10.51 23.11 20.06
C ARG A 149 -11.65 22.33 20.68
N LYS A 150 -11.79 22.48 22.00
CA LYS A 150 -12.98 21.97 22.71
C LYS A 150 -14.22 22.76 22.26
N ASP A 151 -15.32 22.09 22.04
CA ASP A 151 -16.58 22.68 21.58
C ASP A 151 -17.78 21.89 22.13
N GLY A 152 -18.33 22.39 23.23
CA GLY A 152 -19.42 21.71 23.93
C GLY A 152 -19.00 20.32 24.40
N ASP A 153 -19.77 19.31 24.03
CA ASP A 153 -19.56 17.88 24.33
C ASP A 153 -18.62 17.16 23.33
N GLY A 154 -17.77 17.91 22.64
CA GLY A 154 -16.85 17.35 21.66
C GLY A 154 -15.64 18.24 21.41
N TRP A 155 -14.87 17.85 20.40
CA TRP A 155 -13.67 18.54 19.92
C TRP A 155 -13.82 18.84 18.43
N VAL A 156 -13.32 19.98 17.99
CA VAL A 156 -13.26 20.33 16.57
C VAL A 156 -11.81 20.36 16.13
N ALA A 157 -11.47 19.46 15.21
CA ALA A 157 -10.19 19.47 14.53
C ALA A 157 -10.32 20.29 13.25
N THR A 158 -9.54 21.37 13.13
CA THR A 158 -9.56 22.31 12.00
C THR A 158 -8.25 22.22 11.23
N PHE A 159 -8.35 22.18 9.92
CA PHE A 159 -7.25 22.02 8.97
C PHE A 159 -7.22 23.23 8.04
N ARG A 160 -6.03 23.78 7.82
CA ARG A 160 -5.82 24.86 6.86
C ARG A 160 -4.93 24.39 5.73
N TYR A 161 -5.37 24.58 4.50
CA TYR A 161 -4.59 24.33 3.30
C TYR A 161 -4.30 25.64 2.56
N ASN A 162 -3.03 25.88 2.25
CA ASN A 162 -2.64 26.90 1.30
C ASN A 162 -2.51 26.23 -0.08
N LEU A 163 -3.50 26.43 -0.92
CA LEU A 163 -3.60 25.79 -2.24
C LEU A 163 -3.25 26.80 -3.33
N SER A 164 -2.80 26.29 -4.47
CA SER A 164 -2.66 27.04 -5.72
C SER A 164 -3.07 26.14 -6.90
N SER A 165 -3.10 26.71 -8.10
CA SER A 165 -3.36 25.90 -9.29
C SER A 165 -2.32 24.78 -9.40
N GLY A 166 -2.78 23.51 -9.57
CA GLY A 166 -1.93 22.31 -9.63
C GLY A 166 -1.39 21.82 -8.28
N VAL A 167 -1.69 22.52 -7.18
CA VAL A 167 -1.38 22.07 -5.82
C VAL A 167 -2.64 21.49 -5.18
N HIS A 168 -2.55 20.26 -4.70
CA HIS A 168 -3.65 19.52 -4.10
C HIS A 168 -3.42 19.32 -2.61
N GLY A 169 -4.50 19.35 -1.83
CA GLY A 169 -4.49 18.96 -0.42
C GLY A 169 -4.97 17.51 -0.27
N ILE A 170 -4.44 16.81 0.74
CA ILE A 170 -4.89 15.48 1.14
C ILE A 170 -5.26 15.48 2.62
N LEU A 171 -6.36 14.82 2.94
CA LEU A 171 -6.79 14.51 4.30
C LEU A 171 -7.42 13.13 4.31
N TRP A 172 -7.00 12.29 5.27
CA TRP A 172 -7.62 10.99 5.49
C TRP A 172 -7.73 10.69 6.98
N GLY A 173 -8.64 9.80 7.32
CA GLY A 173 -8.82 9.35 8.69
C GLY A 173 -9.71 8.12 8.77
N ALA A 174 -9.64 7.48 9.92
CA ALA A 174 -10.52 6.38 10.30
C ALA A 174 -11.10 6.64 11.69
N GLY A 175 -12.31 6.16 11.95
CA GLY A 175 -12.96 6.36 13.23
C GLY A 175 -13.89 5.20 13.61
N SER A 176 -13.99 4.94 14.93
CA SER A 176 -14.84 3.90 15.50
C SER A 176 -15.25 4.25 16.92
N SER A 177 -16.42 3.77 17.35
CA SER A 177 -16.78 3.75 18.77
C SER A 177 -16.04 2.68 19.57
N SER A 178 -15.47 1.68 18.89
CA SER A 178 -14.61 0.68 19.48
C SER A 178 -13.15 1.10 19.46
N GLU A 179 -12.31 0.48 20.26
CA GLU A 179 -10.88 0.70 20.25
C GLU A 179 -10.29 0.33 18.89
N LEU A 180 -9.52 1.24 18.31
CA LEU A 180 -8.91 1.06 16.98
C LEU A 180 -7.58 0.33 17.04
N ILE A 181 -6.80 0.56 18.09
CA ILE A 181 -5.47 -0.01 18.32
C ILE A 181 -5.35 -0.31 19.81
N ASP A 182 -4.93 -1.52 20.16
CA ASP A 182 -4.48 -1.83 21.51
C ASP A 182 -3.03 -1.33 21.69
N PHE A 183 -2.87 -0.26 22.45
CA PHE A 183 -1.57 0.35 22.72
C PHE A 183 -0.75 -0.42 23.78
N ASN A 184 -1.23 -1.56 24.27
CA ASN A 184 -0.46 -2.50 25.08
C ASN A 184 0.05 -3.70 24.29
N ASP A 185 -0.39 -3.85 23.03
CA ASP A 185 0.05 -4.89 22.11
C ASP A 185 1.30 -4.41 21.33
N GLU A 186 2.44 -5.04 21.62
CA GLU A 186 3.73 -4.67 21.01
C GLU A 186 3.78 -4.87 19.51
N ASP A 187 3.05 -5.85 18.96
CA ASP A 187 2.98 -6.09 17.50
C ASP A 187 2.21 -4.99 16.79
N GLN A 188 1.10 -4.55 17.38
CA GLN A 188 0.34 -3.41 16.86
C GLN A 188 1.17 -2.12 16.96
N LEU A 189 1.82 -1.86 18.10
CA LEU A 189 2.70 -0.70 18.25
C LEU A 189 3.82 -0.71 17.22
N ARG A 190 4.52 -1.84 17.06
CA ARG A 190 5.59 -1.99 16.08
C ARG A 190 5.10 -1.73 14.66
N MET A 191 3.92 -2.26 14.28
CA MET A 191 3.33 -1.99 12.97
C MET A 191 3.09 -0.50 12.77
N TRP A 192 2.37 0.15 13.66
CA TRP A 192 1.99 1.55 13.49
C TRP A 192 3.17 2.51 13.58
N SER A 193 4.19 2.24 14.38
CA SER A 193 5.43 3.02 14.40
C SER A 193 6.23 2.88 13.10
N THR A 194 6.27 1.66 12.54
CA THR A 194 6.98 1.37 11.28
C THR A 194 6.29 2.05 10.11
N TYR A 195 4.97 2.04 10.09
CA TYR A 195 4.14 2.62 9.03
C TYR A 195 3.69 4.06 9.28
N ASP A 196 4.44 4.83 10.08
CA ASP A 196 4.26 6.28 10.11
C ASP A 196 4.50 6.85 8.70
N LEU A 197 3.40 7.14 8.02
CA LEU A 197 3.37 7.49 6.61
C LEU A 197 4.10 8.81 6.28
N ASP A 198 4.46 9.59 7.28
CA ASP A 198 5.16 10.85 7.08
C ASP A 198 6.67 10.70 6.84
N ARG A 199 7.24 9.52 7.02
CA ARG A 199 8.67 9.30 6.84
C ARG A 199 9.04 8.96 5.41
N ASN A 200 8.62 7.80 4.93
CA ASN A 200 9.04 7.23 3.65
C ASN A 200 7.90 7.06 2.66
N ALA A 201 6.68 7.37 3.07
CA ALA A 201 5.51 7.14 2.27
C ALA A 201 4.46 8.23 2.44
N ARG A 202 3.49 8.24 1.53
CA ARG A 202 2.32 9.13 1.55
C ARG A 202 1.08 8.34 1.17
N LEU A 203 0.01 8.52 1.92
CA LEU A 203 -1.31 8.07 1.52
C LEU A 203 -1.99 9.21 0.75
N LEU A 204 -2.25 8.98 -0.53
CA LEU A 204 -2.89 9.94 -1.41
C LEU A 204 -4.24 9.40 -1.91
N TYR A 205 -5.01 10.22 -2.63
CA TYR A 205 -6.38 9.92 -3.02
C TYR A 205 -6.57 8.68 -3.91
N ASP A 206 -5.50 8.24 -4.56
CA ASP A 206 -5.47 7.10 -5.47
C ASP A 206 -4.66 5.91 -4.94
N GLY A 207 -4.23 5.98 -3.67
CA GLY A 207 -3.54 4.89 -2.99
C GLY A 207 -2.28 5.34 -2.26
N TYR A 208 -1.39 4.41 -2.06
CA TYR A 208 -0.19 4.54 -1.26
C TYR A 208 1.05 4.78 -2.12
N HIS A 209 1.79 5.82 -1.79
CA HIS A 209 2.97 6.25 -2.53
C HIS A 209 4.22 6.09 -1.68
N TYR A 210 5.26 5.51 -2.25
CA TYR A 210 6.59 5.40 -1.64
C TYR A 210 7.52 6.51 -2.10
N LYS A 211 8.55 6.79 -1.30
CA LYS A 211 9.66 7.65 -1.70
C LYS A 211 10.25 7.15 -3.01
N SER A 212 10.26 8.00 -4.01
CA SER A 212 10.73 7.63 -5.35
C SER A 212 12.26 7.51 -5.37
N PRO A 213 12.80 6.38 -5.84
CA PRO A 213 14.23 6.31 -6.16
C PRO A 213 14.58 7.29 -7.28
N SER A 214 15.80 7.84 -7.25
CA SER A 214 16.27 8.77 -8.28
C SER A 214 16.34 8.16 -9.70
N THR A 215 16.29 6.83 -9.80
CA THR A 215 16.26 6.08 -11.07
C THR A 215 14.88 6.08 -11.75
N TYR A 216 13.84 6.48 -11.05
CA TYR A 216 12.48 6.65 -11.59
C TYR A 216 12.27 8.09 -12.05
N TYR A 217 11.60 8.26 -13.21
CA TYR A 217 11.39 9.56 -13.81
C TYR A 217 9.88 9.84 -14.00
N PRO A 218 9.38 11.05 -13.65
CA PRO A 218 10.10 12.20 -13.08
C PRO A 218 10.56 11.96 -11.64
N SER A 219 11.64 12.62 -11.21
CA SER A 219 12.19 12.51 -9.85
C SER A 219 12.58 13.88 -9.29
N THR A 220 12.25 14.12 -8.03
CA THR A 220 12.72 15.24 -7.21
C THR A 220 13.12 14.72 -5.84
N PRO A 221 13.86 15.49 -5.01
CA PRO A 221 14.19 15.06 -3.65
C PRO A 221 12.97 14.71 -2.77
N ASN A 222 11.79 15.25 -3.10
CA ASN A 222 10.54 15.05 -2.36
C ASN A 222 9.48 14.30 -3.18
N SER A 223 9.89 13.57 -4.23
CA SER A 223 8.97 12.80 -5.04
C SER A 223 8.64 11.45 -4.43
N TYR A 224 7.40 11.04 -4.61
CA TYR A 224 6.83 9.76 -4.23
C TYR A 224 6.14 9.16 -5.45
N TRP A 225 6.23 7.88 -5.63
CA TRP A 225 5.61 7.17 -6.74
C TRP A 225 4.64 6.12 -6.23
N ARG A 226 3.59 5.89 -6.99
CA ARG A 226 2.66 4.82 -6.68
C ARG A 226 3.17 3.52 -7.29
N ILE A 227 3.56 2.59 -6.43
CA ILE A 227 3.84 1.21 -6.86
C ILE A 227 2.51 0.43 -6.94
N PRO A 228 2.37 -0.48 -7.90
CA PRO A 228 1.18 -1.33 -7.99
C PRO A 228 0.98 -2.22 -6.77
N SER A 229 2.06 -2.77 -6.20
CA SER A 229 2.01 -3.48 -4.92
C SER A 229 2.02 -2.47 -3.77
N ASP A 230 0.91 -2.36 -3.08
CA ASP A 230 0.77 -1.51 -1.90
C ASP A 230 1.23 -2.27 -0.65
N TYR A 231 2.51 -2.18 -0.33
CA TYR A 231 3.11 -2.89 0.80
C TYR A 231 2.46 -2.55 2.15
N LEU A 232 2.00 -1.31 2.35
CA LEU A 232 1.26 -0.95 3.56
C LEU A 232 -0.06 -1.71 3.61
N THR A 233 -0.83 -1.66 2.53
CA THR A 233 -2.12 -2.37 2.47
C THR A 233 -1.93 -3.87 2.66
N ASN A 234 -0.89 -4.46 2.04
CA ASN A 234 -0.55 -5.88 2.21
C ASN A 234 -0.33 -6.23 3.69
N SER A 235 0.44 -5.40 4.40
CA SER A 235 0.71 -5.62 5.82
C SER A 235 -0.54 -5.40 6.69
N LEU A 236 -1.33 -4.36 6.43
CA LEU A 236 -2.56 -4.09 7.17
C LEU A 236 -3.60 -5.21 6.99
N VAL A 237 -3.72 -5.75 5.79
CA VAL A 237 -4.64 -6.85 5.49
C VAL A 237 -4.12 -8.18 6.04
N GLY A 238 -2.85 -8.49 5.81
CA GLY A 238 -2.25 -9.78 6.17
C GLY A 238 -2.02 -9.94 7.67
N SER A 239 -1.29 -9.01 8.30
CA SER A 239 -0.80 -9.15 9.68
C SER A 239 -1.21 -8.02 10.61
N GLY A 240 -2.15 -7.16 10.22
CA GLY A 240 -2.47 -5.93 10.93
C GLY A 240 -2.94 -6.03 12.38
N GLY A 241 -3.64 -7.09 12.75
CA GLY A 241 -4.01 -7.43 14.12
C GLY A 241 -4.96 -6.46 14.84
N SER A 242 -5.22 -5.26 14.31
CA SER A 242 -6.05 -4.23 14.93
C SER A 242 -7.29 -3.90 14.11
N LEU A 243 -8.32 -3.34 14.75
CA LEU A 243 -9.50 -2.83 14.04
C LEU A 243 -9.13 -1.71 13.05
N ALA A 244 -8.18 -0.86 13.41
CA ALA A 244 -7.65 0.16 12.50
C ALA A 244 -7.06 -0.44 11.23
N SER A 245 -6.27 -1.51 11.36
CA SER A 245 -5.66 -2.21 10.23
C SER A 245 -6.72 -2.81 9.31
N GLU A 246 -7.78 -3.36 9.88
CA GLU A 246 -8.89 -3.90 9.10
C GLU A 246 -9.63 -2.80 8.32
N ILE A 247 -10.02 -1.71 8.99
CA ILE A 247 -10.76 -0.61 8.37
C ILE A 247 -9.92 0.06 7.27
N ILE A 248 -8.68 0.42 7.59
CA ILE A 248 -7.80 1.16 6.67
C ILE A 248 -7.33 0.24 5.54
N GLY A 249 -6.83 -0.96 5.84
CA GLY A 249 -6.34 -1.90 4.84
C GLY A 249 -7.39 -2.28 3.81
N ARG A 250 -8.59 -2.67 4.26
CA ARG A 250 -9.72 -2.96 3.37
C ARG A 250 -10.09 -1.76 2.49
N SER A 251 -10.12 -0.55 3.07
CA SER A 251 -10.47 0.67 2.33
C SER A 251 -9.43 1.04 1.29
N LEU A 252 -8.14 0.95 1.63
CA LEU A 252 -7.04 1.22 0.71
C LEU A 252 -7.01 0.22 -0.45
N LEU A 253 -7.28 -1.05 -0.18
CA LEU A 253 -7.34 -2.07 -1.22
C LEU A 253 -8.47 -1.77 -2.22
N MET A 254 -9.64 -1.30 -1.75
CA MET A 254 -10.72 -0.84 -2.63
C MET A 254 -10.34 0.41 -3.43
N VAL A 255 -9.60 1.35 -2.85
CA VAL A 255 -9.07 2.52 -3.57
C VAL A 255 -8.07 2.10 -4.65
N ALA A 256 -7.15 1.19 -4.33
CA ALA A 256 -6.13 0.70 -5.25
C ALA A 256 -6.72 0.05 -6.51
N GLN A 257 -7.87 -0.62 -6.40
CA GLN A 257 -8.57 -1.26 -7.53
C GLN A 257 -8.93 -0.29 -8.67
N LYS A 258 -9.12 1.00 -8.37
CA LYS A 258 -9.42 2.03 -9.38
C LYS A 258 -8.24 2.27 -10.35
N ASN A 259 -7.06 1.77 -10.02
CA ASN A 259 -5.85 1.98 -10.79
C ASN A 259 -5.55 0.87 -11.81
N ILE A 260 -6.38 -0.18 -11.87
CA ILE A 260 -6.24 -1.20 -12.90
C ILE A 260 -6.56 -0.59 -14.27
N ASN A 261 -5.74 -0.89 -15.26
CA ASN A 261 -5.96 -0.40 -16.62
C ASN A 261 -7.00 -1.24 -17.38
N ASN A 262 -7.30 -0.82 -18.60
CA ASN A 262 -8.28 -1.51 -19.43
C ASN A 262 -7.82 -2.91 -19.87
N GLU A 263 -6.51 -3.17 -19.88
CA GLU A 263 -5.93 -4.47 -20.22
C GLU A 263 -6.04 -5.48 -19.08
N GLY A 264 -6.27 -5.03 -17.85
CA GLY A 264 -6.49 -5.90 -16.70
C GLY A 264 -5.33 -6.02 -15.73
N PHE A 265 -4.35 -5.11 -15.78
CA PHE A 265 -3.23 -5.10 -14.82
C PHE A 265 -3.03 -3.74 -14.15
N LEU A 266 -2.26 -3.71 -13.09
CA LEU A 266 -1.82 -2.50 -12.41
C LEU A 266 -0.49 -2.03 -13.01
N PRO A 267 -0.48 -0.92 -13.78
CA PRO A 267 0.73 -0.45 -14.43
C PRO A 267 1.68 0.24 -13.45
N THR A 268 2.99 0.01 -13.62
CA THR A 268 4.03 0.85 -13.06
C THR A 268 4.16 2.09 -13.93
N LEU A 269 3.58 3.20 -13.47
CA LEU A 269 3.41 4.40 -14.30
C LEU A 269 4.70 5.17 -14.58
N PRO A 270 5.62 5.41 -13.61
CA PRO A 270 6.86 6.11 -13.90
C PRO A 270 7.83 5.24 -14.70
N ARG A 271 8.64 5.86 -15.56
CA ARG A 271 9.71 5.19 -16.26
C ARG A 271 10.86 4.85 -15.30
N SER A 272 11.33 3.62 -15.32
CA SER A 272 12.60 3.23 -14.74
C SER A 272 13.72 3.47 -15.75
N ASN A 273 14.70 4.32 -15.43
CA ASN A 273 15.83 4.59 -16.34
C ASN A 273 16.65 3.33 -16.65
N TRP A 274 16.76 2.43 -15.68
CA TRP A 274 17.40 1.14 -15.88
C TRP A 274 16.67 0.27 -16.91
N LEU A 275 15.36 0.02 -16.71
CA LEU A 275 14.57 -0.80 -17.63
C LEU A 275 14.47 -0.17 -19.03
N PHE A 276 14.44 1.16 -19.09
CA PHE A 276 14.46 1.87 -20.38
C PHE A 276 15.78 1.69 -21.10
N GLY A 277 16.92 1.82 -20.41
CA GLY A 277 18.26 1.64 -20.98
C GLY A 277 18.49 0.22 -21.48
N ASP A 278 18.20 -0.78 -20.65
CA ASP A 278 18.51 -2.17 -20.96
C ASP A 278 17.50 -2.81 -21.92
N TYR A 279 16.20 -2.49 -21.78
CA TYR A 279 15.14 -3.20 -22.50
C TYR A 279 14.22 -2.31 -23.32
N GLY A 280 14.36 -0.99 -23.29
CA GLY A 280 13.46 -0.05 -23.97
C GLY A 280 12.07 0.02 -23.33
N ILE A 281 11.92 -0.43 -22.09
CA ILE A 281 10.67 -0.43 -21.35
C ILE A 281 10.41 0.98 -20.80
N ASP A 282 9.38 1.64 -21.30
CA ASP A 282 8.96 2.96 -20.84
C ASP A 282 7.92 2.86 -19.71
N GLY A 283 7.48 4.00 -19.15
CA GLY A 283 6.45 4.04 -18.12
C GLY A 283 5.12 3.42 -18.53
N GLY A 284 4.35 2.96 -17.56
CA GLY A 284 3.08 2.24 -17.80
C GLY A 284 3.23 0.74 -18.03
N PHE A 285 4.38 0.16 -17.70
CA PHE A 285 4.67 -1.25 -17.93
C PHE A 285 3.99 -2.18 -16.89
N PHE A 286 3.80 -3.42 -17.31
CA PHE A 286 3.43 -4.53 -16.43
C PHE A 286 4.68 -5.03 -15.72
N ASP A 287 4.55 -5.23 -14.41
CA ASP A 287 5.56 -5.81 -13.54
C ASP A 287 4.96 -7.05 -12.87
N THR A 288 5.57 -8.20 -13.09
CA THR A 288 5.08 -9.49 -12.59
C THR A 288 5.11 -9.57 -11.07
N ARG A 289 6.13 -9.00 -10.41
CA ARG A 289 6.23 -9.01 -8.95
C ARG A 289 5.11 -8.21 -8.32
N PHE A 290 4.93 -6.95 -8.74
CA PHE A 290 3.93 -6.07 -8.14
C PHE A 290 2.51 -6.56 -8.37
N ASN A 291 2.21 -7.08 -9.55
CA ASN A 291 0.89 -7.64 -9.81
C ASN A 291 0.68 -8.99 -9.09
N GLY A 292 1.72 -9.81 -8.93
CA GLY A 292 1.70 -11.03 -8.13
C GLY A 292 1.39 -10.74 -6.66
N ASP A 293 2.11 -9.81 -6.03
CA ASP A 293 1.85 -9.37 -4.65
C ASP A 293 0.41 -8.88 -4.48
N THR A 294 -0.13 -8.18 -5.49
CA THR A 294 -1.51 -7.66 -5.44
C THR A 294 -2.55 -8.77 -5.58
N ILE A 295 -2.30 -9.79 -6.40
CA ILE A 295 -3.14 -11.00 -6.47
C ILE A 295 -3.18 -11.67 -5.08
N GLU A 296 -2.04 -11.92 -4.47
CA GLU A 296 -1.93 -12.52 -3.14
C GLU A 296 -2.74 -11.73 -2.10
N THR A 297 -2.50 -10.40 -2.01
CA THR A 297 -3.19 -9.54 -1.04
C THR A 297 -4.71 -9.57 -1.21
N ASN A 298 -5.21 -9.56 -2.45
CA ASN A 298 -6.64 -9.63 -2.70
C ASN A 298 -7.23 -11.00 -2.33
N ILE A 299 -6.52 -12.10 -2.51
CA ILE A 299 -6.96 -13.42 -2.05
C ILE A 299 -6.99 -13.50 -0.52
N ILE A 300 -5.98 -12.96 0.15
CA ILE A 300 -5.96 -12.87 1.62
C ILE A 300 -7.14 -12.01 2.11
N ALA A 301 -7.40 -10.86 1.47
CA ALA A 301 -8.53 -9.99 1.80
C ALA A 301 -9.87 -10.68 1.59
N TYR A 302 -10.04 -11.42 0.50
CA TYR A 302 -11.24 -12.21 0.26
C TYR A 302 -11.47 -13.28 1.35
N ARG A 303 -10.43 -14.03 1.70
CA ARG A 303 -10.51 -15.03 2.77
C ARG A 303 -10.84 -14.41 4.14
N LYS A 304 -10.32 -13.22 4.41
CA LYS A 304 -10.49 -12.51 5.68
C LYS A 304 -11.84 -11.80 5.81
N PHE A 305 -12.28 -11.12 4.75
CA PHE A 305 -13.45 -10.24 4.78
C PHE A 305 -14.70 -10.83 4.11
N GLY A 306 -14.54 -11.85 3.26
CA GLY A 306 -15.64 -12.46 2.50
C GLY A 306 -16.19 -11.62 1.34
N ASP A 307 -15.55 -10.49 1.00
CA ASP A 307 -16.00 -9.60 -0.05
C ASP A 307 -15.59 -10.10 -1.44
N GLU A 308 -16.54 -10.49 -2.27
CA GLU A 308 -16.35 -10.98 -3.63
C GLU A 308 -15.56 -10.01 -4.55
N VAL A 309 -15.59 -8.71 -4.25
CA VAL A 309 -14.86 -7.72 -5.02
C VAL A 309 -13.36 -8.01 -5.03
N PHE A 310 -12.78 -8.50 -3.93
CA PHE A 310 -11.37 -8.84 -3.85
C PHE A 310 -11.03 -10.07 -4.68
N ARG A 311 -11.88 -11.11 -4.61
CA ARG A 311 -11.73 -12.31 -5.44
C ARG A 311 -11.77 -11.97 -6.93
N ASN A 312 -12.78 -11.22 -7.35
CA ASN A 312 -12.95 -10.82 -8.75
C ASN A 312 -11.76 -9.98 -9.25
N TYR A 313 -11.19 -9.18 -8.36
CA TYR A 313 -10.04 -8.36 -8.68
C TYR A 313 -8.76 -9.21 -8.85
N ALA A 314 -8.51 -10.14 -7.92
CA ALA A 314 -7.41 -11.10 -8.04
C ALA A 314 -7.51 -11.93 -9.33
N THR A 315 -8.71 -12.41 -9.67
CA THR A 315 -8.97 -13.17 -10.91
C THR A 315 -8.62 -12.33 -12.14
N ARG A 316 -9.07 -11.07 -12.19
CA ARG A 316 -8.78 -10.19 -13.34
C ARG A 316 -7.28 -9.95 -13.54
N LEU A 317 -6.54 -9.74 -12.46
CA LEU A 317 -5.08 -9.61 -12.53
C LEU A 317 -4.41 -10.92 -12.98
N ALA A 318 -4.90 -12.06 -12.49
CA ALA A 318 -4.39 -13.37 -12.83
C ALA A 318 -4.63 -13.72 -14.31
N ASP A 319 -5.77 -13.35 -14.88
CA ASP A 319 -6.07 -13.56 -16.29
C ASP A 319 -5.05 -12.86 -17.20
N TYR A 320 -4.74 -11.59 -16.90
CA TYR A 320 -3.69 -10.86 -17.62
C TYR A 320 -2.31 -11.50 -17.41
N TYR A 321 -1.98 -11.87 -16.17
CA TYR A 321 -0.70 -12.51 -15.85
C TYR A 321 -0.50 -13.82 -16.62
N MET A 322 -1.52 -14.67 -16.67
CA MET A 322 -1.47 -15.93 -17.44
C MET A 322 -1.28 -15.68 -18.94
N GLU A 323 -1.94 -14.67 -19.49
CA GLU A 323 -1.76 -14.30 -20.90
C GLU A 323 -0.34 -13.77 -21.17
N HIS A 324 0.20 -12.94 -20.26
CA HIS A 324 1.61 -12.53 -20.31
C HIS A 324 2.54 -13.74 -20.29
N GLY A 325 2.37 -14.65 -19.34
CA GLY A 325 3.22 -15.83 -19.19
C GLY A 325 3.18 -16.79 -20.39
N LYS A 326 2.02 -16.93 -21.05
CA LYS A 326 1.93 -17.71 -22.30
C LYS A 326 2.77 -17.13 -23.43
N ASN A 327 2.83 -15.81 -23.54
CA ASN A 327 3.44 -15.10 -24.67
C ASN A 327 4.88 -14.65 -24.40
N LYS A 328 5.28 -14.54 -23.13
CA LYS A 328 6.54 -13.94 -22.68
C LYS A 328 7.25 -14.85 -21.66
N HIS A 329 7.87 -15.90 -22.14
CA HIS A 329 8.67 -16.80 -21.31
C HIS A 329 9.86 -17.40 -22.08
N PHE A 330 10.80 -17.93 -21.33
CA PHE A 330 11.82 -18.83 -21.84
C PHE A 330 11.33 -20.26 -21.61
N LEU A 331 11.27 -21.04 -22.68
CA LEU A 331 10.94 -22.46 -22.61
C LEU A 331 12.20 -23.26 -22.24
N VAL A 332 12.10 -24.03 -21.19
CA VAL A 332 13.12 -25.02 -20.79
C VAL A 332 12.48 -26.39 -20.70
N SER A 333 13.25 -27.46 -20.93
CA SER A 333 12.71 -28.82 -20.90
C SER A 333 13.70 -29.81 -20.30
N ASP A 334 13.17 -30.83 -19.62
CA ASP A 334 13.89 -31.94 -19.08
C ASP A 334 13.07 -33.24 -19.33
N PRO A 335 13.68 -34.35 -19.72
CA PRO A 335 12.94 -35.58 -20.05
C PRO A 335 12.10 -36.17 -18.89
N ASN A 336 12.47 -35.91 -17.63
CA ASN A 336 11.79 -36.42 -16.45
C ASN A 336 10.77 -35.43 -15.86
N ILE A 337 10.99 -34.13 -16.03
CA ILE A 337 10.15 -33.06 -15.48
C ILE A 337 9.12 -32.57 -16.52
N GLY A 338 9.49 -32.64 -17.82
CA GLY A 338 8.71 -32.11 -18.91
C GLY A 338 9.10 -30.67 -19.26
N GLU A 339 8.14 -29.88 -19.72
CA GLU A 339 8.34 -28.45 -20.06
C GLU A 339 8.18 -27.56 -18.85
N GLY A 340 9.02 -26.52 -18.78
CA GLY A 340 8.96 -25.47 -17.76
C GLY A 340 9.06 -24.09 -18.39
N TRP A 341 8.43 -23.10 -17.75
CA TRP A 341 8.41 -21.73 -18.19
C TRP A 341 9.16 -20.84 -17.19
N LEU A 342 10.05 -20.01 -17.72
CA LEU A 342 10.69 -18.91 -16.99
C LEU A 342 10.09 -17.60 -17.55
N VAL A 343 9.13 -17.02 -16.83
CA VAL A 343 8.30 -15.90 -17.31
C VAL A 343 9.07 -14.60 -17.22
N GLU A 344 9.12 -13.82 -18.31
CA GLU A 344 9.77 -12.50 -18.34
C GLU A 344 9.15 -11.56 -17.31
N ASP A 345 9.98 -10.82 -16.57
CA ASP A 345 9.54 -10.00 -15.44
C ASP A 345 8.63 -8.83 -15.86
N TYR A 346 8.83 -8.30 -17.07
CA TYR A 346 8.17 -7.06 -17.50
C TYR A 346 7.54 -7.19 -18.87
N SER A 347 6.47 -6.41 -19.10
CA SER A 347 5.87 -6.24 -20.43
C SER A 347 5.57 -4.79 -20.71
N HIS A 348 5.94 -4.34 -21.91
CA HIS A 348 5.62 -3.03 -22.46
C HIS A 348 5.56 -3.13 -24.00
N PRO A 349 4.65 -2.41 -24.70
CA PRO A 349 4.54 -2.48 -26.17
C PRO A 349 5.83 -2.21 -26.93
N LEU A 350 6.70 -1.33 -26.39
CA LEU A 350 8.00 -0.97 -26.96
C LEU A 350 9.15 -1.80 -26.40
N GLY A 351 8.91 -2.63 -25.38
CA GLY A 351 9.94 -3.38 -24.66
C GLY A 351 10.50 -4.54 -25.48
N ARG A 352 11.81 -4.73 -25.39
CA ARG A 352 12.50 -5.93 -25.87
C ARG A 352 12.34 -7.07 -24.88
N LYS A 353 12.72 -8.28 -25.30
CA LYS A 353 12.81 -9.46 -24.43
C LYS A 353 13.67 -9.12 -23.21
N ASN A 354 13.17 -9.39 -22.03
CA ASN A 354 13.84 -9.06 -20.77
C ASN A 354 14.11 -10.31 -19.94
N HIS A 355 14.74 -10.15 -18.79
CA HIS A 355 15.11 -11.26 -17.92
C HIS A 355 13.88 -11.81 -17.15
N MET A 356 14.07 -12.98 -16.55
CA MET A 356 13.22 -13.54 -15.52
C MET A 356 14.00 -13.61 -14.22
N SER A 357 13.54 -12.95 -13.17
CA SER A 357 14.14 -13.05 -11.84
C SER A 357 13.46 -14.11 -10.97
N LEU A 358 14.28 -14.80 -10.17
CA LEU A 358 13.81 -15.93 -9.37
C LEU A 358 12.73 -15.52 -8.35
N ASN A 359 12.90 -14.36 -7.70
CA ASN A 359 11.92 -13.86 -6.73
C ASN A 359 10.57 -13.48 -7.37
N HIS A 360 10.53 -12.93 -8.61
CA HIS A 360 9.28 -12.68 -9.34
C HIS A 360 8.58 -14.00 -9.69
N GLN A 361 9.34 -14.96 -10.18
CA GLN A 361 8.82 -16.27 -10.55
C GLN A 361 8.21 -17.01 -9.33
N LEU A 362 8.91 -17.03 -8.20
CA LEU A 362 8.45 -17.67 -6.98
C LEU A 362 7.21 -16.98 -6.42
N GLN A 363 7.17 -15.64 -6.42
CA GLN A 363 5.98 -14.91 -5.99
C GLN A 363 4.76 -15.24 -6.85
N ALA A 364 4.95 -15.33 -8.17
CA ALA A 364 3.87 -15.71 -9.07
C ALA A 364 3.39 -17.14 -8.79
N ILE A 365 4.30 -18.11 -8.64
CA ILE A 365 3.95 -19.49 -8.29
C ILE A 365 3.12 -19.50 -7.01
N HIS A 366 3.55 -18.79 -5.96
CA HIS A 366 2.82 -18.69 -4.71
C HIS A 366 1.42 -18.12 -4.90
N SER A 367 1.28 -17.00 -5.60
CA SER A 367 -0.01 -16.34 -5.85
C SER A 367 -0.99 -17.24 -6.61
N PHE A 368 -0.51 -17.97 -7.64
CA PHE A 368 -1.36 -18.89 -8.39
C PHE A 368 -1.72 -20.14 -7.60
N LEU A 369 -0.85 -20.62 -6.70
CA LEU A 369 -1.19 -21.70 -5.77
C LEU A 369 -2.27 -21.26 -4.77
N LEU A 370 -2.21 -20.03 -4.25
CA LEU A 370 -3.24 -19.44 -3.40
C LEU A 370 -4.58 -19.27 -4.14
N LEU A 371 -4.56 -18.85 -5.40
CA LEU A 371 -5.74 -18.80 -6.26
C LEU A 371 -6.34 -20.19 -6.43
N TYR A 372 -5.53 -21.21 -6.70
CA TYR A 372 -6.00 -22.59 -6.80
C TYR A 372 -6.59 -23.09 -5.48
N GLU A 373 -5.96 -22.82 -4.35
CA GLU A 373 -6.51 -23.16 -3.03
C GLU A 373 -7.90 -22.54 -2.79
N THR A 374 -8.14 -21.33 -3.34
CA THR A 374 -9.38 -20.56 -3.13
C THR A 374 -10.46 -20.92 -4.14
N GLU A 375 -10.12 -20.98 -5.43
CA GLU A 375 -11.06 -21.11 -6.54
C GLU A 375 -11.21 -22.56 -7.02
N ARG A 376 -10.26 -23.43 -6.74
CA ARG A 376 -10.17 -24.83 -7.24
C ARG A 376 -10.18 -24.97 -8.76
N LYS A 377 -9.79 -23.92 -9.49
CA LYS A 377 -9.69 -23.93 -10.95
C LYS A 377 -8.36 -24.54 -11.39
N PRO A 378 -8.38 -25.65 -12.17
CA PRO A 378 -7.17 -26.37 -12.59
C PRO A 378 -6.15 -25.49 -13.32
N GLU A 379 -6.62 -24.51 -14.10
CA GLU A 379 -5.74 -23.61 -14.89
C GLU A 379 -4.73 -22.85 -14.03
N TYR A 380 -5.07 -22.51 -12.79
CA TYR A 380 -4.14 -21.83 -11.87
C TYR A 380 -3.03 -22.78 -11.41
N LEU A 381 -3.39 -24.04 -11.09
CA LEU A 381 -2.42 -25.05 -10.72
C LEU A 381 -1.50 -25.41 -11.88
N ASP A 382 -2.07 -25.58 -13.08
CA ASP A 382 -1.30 -25.90 -14.29
C ASP A 382 -0.30 -24.79 -14.64
N PHE A 383 -0.72 -23.52 -14.52
CA PHE A 383 0.16 -22.39 -14.75
C PHE A 383 1.29 -22.31 -13.71
N ALA A 384 0.95 -22.45 -12.42
CA ALA A 384 1.94 -22.51 -11.34
C ALA A 384 2.92 -23.68 -11.54
N GLN A 385 2.44 -24.85 -11.97
CA GLN A 385 3.28 -26.03 -12.21
C GLN A 385 4.26 -25.83 -13.37
N LYS A 386 3.84 -25.19 -14.47
CA LYS A 386 4.76 -24.84 -15.57
C LYS A 386 5.88 -23.92 -15.12
N MET A 387 5.55 -22.91 -14.31
CA MET A 387 6.56 -22.02 -13.74
C MET A 387 7.48 -22.74 -12.75
N LEU A 388 6.92 -23.58 -11.89
CA LEU A 388 7.70 -24.39 -10.96
C LEU A 388 8.65 -25.36 -11.69
N ASN A 389 8.17 -26.02 -12.75
CA ASN A 389 9.01 -26.86 -13.60
C ASN A 389 10.20 -26.07 -14.16
N GLY A 390 9.99 -24.80 -14.59
CA GLY A 390 11.07 -23.93 -15.05
C GLY A 390 12.17 -23.74 -14.00
N VAL A 391 11.78 -23.46 -12.75
CA VAL A 391 12.73 -23.33 -11.63
C VAL A 391 13.47 -24.66 -11.35
N LYS A 392 12.75 -25.79 -11.36
CA LYS A 392 13.33 -27.13 -11.08
C LYS A 392 14.31 -27.56 -12.16
N ILE A 393 13.97 -27.38 -13.43
CA ILE A 393 14.86 -27.73 -14.57
C ILE A 393 16.15 -26.94 -14.53
N THR A 394 16.09 -25.69 -14.06
CA THR A 394 17.26 -24.80 -13.98
C THR A 394 17.87 -24.73 -12.58
N ARG A 395 17.45 -25.59 -11.64
CA ARG A 395 17.81 -25.55 -10.22
C ARG A 395 19.30 -25.32 -9.96
N ASP A 396 20.16 -26.15 -10.55
CA ASP A 396 21.60 -26.10 -10.27
C ASP A 396 22.27 -24.84 -10.81
N ARG A 397 21.63 -24.18 -11.75
CA ARG A 397 22.11 -22.89 -12.33
C ARG A 397 21.83 -21.72 -11.44
N TRP A 398 20.84 -21.83 -10.54
CA TRP A 398 20.54 -20.76 -9.58
C TRP A 398 21.57 -20.66 -8.46
N ILE A 399 22.32 -21.75 -8.18
CA ILE A 399 23.25 -21.79 -7.05
C ILE A 399 24.62 -21.29 -7.50
N LYS A 400 25.08 -20.20 -6.89
CA LYS A 400 26.41 -19.64 -7.10
C LYS A 400 27.49 -20.47 -6.37
N PRO A 401 28.76 -20.35 -6.77
CA PRO A 401 29.85 -21.08 -6.09
C PRO A 401 29.98 -20.77 -4.59
N ASP A 402 29.58 -19.58 -4.15
CA ASP A 402 29.55 -19.18 -2.72
C ASP A 402 28.31 -19.66 -1.97
N GLY A 403 27.35 -20.28 -2.65
CA GLY A 403 26.08 -20.77 -2.11
C GLY A 403 24.96 -19.74 -2.10
N ASN A 404 25.22 -18.49 -2.53
CA ASN A 404 24.13 -17.53 -2.79
C ASN A 404 23.32 -17.97 -4.01
N LEU A 405 22.21 -17.29 -4.28
CA LEU A 405 21.46 -17.53 -5.50
C LEU A 405 21.77 -16.46 -6.56
N GLU A 406 21.65 -16.85 -7.82
CA GLU A 406 21.58 -15.90 -8.93
C GLU A 406 20.24 -15.18 -8.88
N TYR A 407 20.25 -13.91 -9.28
CA TYR A 407 19.00 -13.14 -9.31
C TYR A 407 18.14 -13.47 -10.52
N ALA A 408 18.74 -13.57 -11.71
CA ALA A 408 18.00 -13.62 -12.95
C ALA A 408 18.56 -14.59 -13.99
N TYR A 409 17.64 -15.14 -14.78
CA TYR A 409 17.87 -15.80 -16.06
C TYR A 409 17.77 -14.73 -17.17
N MET A 410 18.88 -14.47 -17.88
CA MET A 410 19.02 -13.39 -18.83
C MET A 410 18.49 -13.77 -20.23
N PRO A 411 18.19 -12.78 -21.11
CA PRO A 411 17.68 -13.04 -22.46
C PRO A 411 18.57 -13.91 -23.34
N ASP A 412 19.87 -13.93 -23.10
CA ASP A 412 20.87 -14.76 -23.82
C ASP A 412 21.03 -16.17 -23.22
N GLY A 413 20.25 -16.48 -22.19
CA GLY A 413 20.31 -17.75 -21.48
C GLY A 413 21.39 -17.85 -20.41
N THR A 414 22.12 -16.80 -20.11
CA THR A 414 23.07 -16.77 -18.98
C THR A 414 22.34 -16.48 -17.66
N MET A 415 23.07 -16.65 -16.55
CA MET A 415 22.61 -16.21 -15.22
C MET A 415 23.29 -14.89 -14.88
N GLY A 416 22.65 -14.03 -14.08
CA GLY A 416 23.22 -12.74 -13.74
C GLY A 416 22.45 -11.94 -12.70
N LEU A 417 22.97 -10.72 -12.46
CA LEU A 417 22.49 -9.76 -11.48
C LEU A 417 22.70 -10.25 -10.04
N ILE A 418 22.44 -9.34 -9.09
CA ILE A 418 22.67 -9.58 -7.66
C ILE A 418 21.32 -9.84 -6.98
N ASP A 419 21.20 -10.99 -6.32
CA ASP A 419 20.03 -11.36 -5.56
C ASP A 419 19.92 -10.55 -4.26
N TYR A 420 18.70 -10.36 -3.79
CA TYR A 420 18.40 -9.76 -2.49
C TYR A 420 18.94 -10.62 -1.34
N ASP A 421 19.23 -9.99 -0.22
CA ASP A 421 19.81 -10.68 0.94
C ASP A 421 18.94 -11.87 1.39
N TYR A 422 17.62 -11.69 1.53
CA TYR A 422 16.71 -12.74 2.00
C TYR A 422 15.33 -12.77 1.31
N LEU A 423 15.01 -11.86 0.39
CA LEU A 423 13.68 -11.82 -0.24
C LEU A 423 13.36 -13.13 -0.96
N THR A 424 14.27 -13.59 -1.84
CA THR A 424 14.14 -14.84 -2.60
C THR A 424 14.04 -16.07 -1.68
N TYR A 425 14.74 -16.07 -0.55
CA TYR A 425 14.60 -17.11 0.46
C TYR A 425 13.20 -17.15 1.06
N ASN A 426 12.63 -16.01 1.42
CA ASN A 426 11.26 -15.94 1.94
C ASN A 426 10.22 -16.38 0.89
N ASP A 427 10.43 -16.04 -0.38
CA ASP A 427 9.55 -16.46 -1.48
C ASP A 427 9.62 -17.99 -1.70
N LEU A 428 10.81 -18.59 -1.61
CA LEU A 428 10.97 -20.05 -1.64
C LEU A 428 10.18 -20.74 -0.51
N LEU A 429 10.22 -20.18 0.72
CA LEU A 429 9.45 -20.70 1.83
C LEU A 429 7.94 -20.61 1.60
N ASN A 430 7.46 -19.51 1.02
CA ASN A 430 6.03 -19.33 0.69
C ASN A 430 5.56 -20.40 -0.31
N VAL A 431 6.31 -20.61 -1.39
CA VAL A 431 5.98 -21.66 -2.38
C VAL A 431 5.99 -23.03 -1.72
N GLN A 432 7.02 -23.34 -0.93
CA GLN A 432 7.13 -24.64 -0.26
C GLN A 432 5.94 -24.92 0.67
N GLN A 433 5.51 -23.91 1.43
CA GLN A 433 4.31 -24.02 2.29
C GLN A 433 3.03 -24.25 1.48
N SER A 434 2.86 -23.54 0.36
CA SER A 434 1.70 -23.76 -0.51
C SER A 434 1.69 -25.17 -1.10
N LEU A 435 2.85 -25.69 -1.51
CA LEU A 435 2.96 -27.06 -2.01
C LEU A 435 2.62 -28.09 -0.93
N ILE A 436 3.07 -27.90 0.31
CA ILE A 436 2.71 -28.78 1.45
C ILE A 436 1.19 -28.76 1.66
N ARG A 437 0.53 -27.60 1.61
CA ARG A 437 -0.94 -27.53 1.77
C ARG A 437 -1.70 -28.23 0.63
N ILE A 438 -1.19 -28.15 -0.59
CA ILE A 438 -1.86 -28.66 -1.79
C ILE A 438 -1.53 -30.14 -2.03
N LYS A 439 -0.26 -30.56 -1.89
CA LYS A 439 0.26 -31.89 -2.25
C LYS A 439 0.53 -32.78 -1.04
N GLY A 440 0.58 -32.22 0.18
CA GLY A 440 0.90 -32.96 1.40
C GLY A 440 2.40 -33.20 1.63
N GLU A 441 3.27 -32.70 0.74
CA GLU A 441 4.70 -32.97 0.81
C GLU A 441 5.54 -31.79 0.36
N ARG A 442 6.82 -31.78 0.77
CA ARG A 442 7.80 -30.77 0.37
C ARG A 442 8.36 -31.07 -1.03
N ASP A 443 8.63 -30.03 -1.80
CA ASP A 443 9.39 -30.18 -3.06
C ASP A 443 10.90 -30.16 -2.75
N ARG A 444 11.58 -31.22 -3.15
CA ARG A 444 13.00 -31.46 -2.86
C ARG A 444 13.91 -30.44 -3.58
N ASP A 445 13.55 -30.02 -4.78
CA ASP A 445 14.37 -29.07 -5.55
C ASP A 445 14.34 -27.69 -4.90
N LEU A 446 13.18 -27.28 -4.37
CA LEU A 446 13.08 -26.03 -3.59
C LEU A 446 13.85 -26.14 -2.26
N ASP A 447 13.84 -27.29 -1.58
CA ASP A 447 14.62 -27.48 -0.36
C ASP A 447 16.14 -27.29 -0.59
N ILE A 448 16.65 -27.71 -1.75
CA ILE A 448 18.06 -27.51 -2.12
C ILE A 448 18.36 -26.00 -2.25
N LEU A 449 17.50 -25.23 -2.92
CA LEU A 449 17.66 -23.77 -3.05
C LEU A 449 17.54 -23.05 -1.71
N ILE A 450 16.55 -23.43 -0.89
CA ILE A 450 16.34 -22.88 0.47
C ILE A 450 17.58 -23.11 1.33
N GLU A 451 18.11 -24.34 1.36
CA GLU A 451 19.28 -24.68 2.18
C GLU A 451 20.55 -23.96 1.72
N SER A 452 20.78 -23.87 0.40
CA SER A 452 21.92 -23.15 -0.15
C SER A 452 21.91 -21.67 0.26
N LYS A 453 20.75 -20.99 0.08
CA LYS A 453 20.59 -19.58 0.45
C LYS A 453 20.70 -19.38 1.96
N ARG A 454 20.09 -20.26 2.76
CA ARG A 454 20.15 -20.21 4.22
C ARG A 454 21.60 -20.27 4.72
N LEU A 455 22.38 -21.22 4.23
CA LEU A 455 23.79 -21.38 4.60
C LEU A 455 24.64 -20.18 4.18
N TRP A 456 24.32 -19.58 3.03
CA TRP A 456 24.97 -18.35 2.62
C TRP A 456 24.62 -17.17 3.54
N MET A 457 23.32 -17.00 3.88
CA MET A 457 22.89 -15.94 4.80
C MET A 457 23.54 -16.06 6.19
N ASP A 458 23.60 -17.27 6.74
CA ASP A 458 24.24 -17.54 8.02
C ASP A 458 25.71 -17.15 8.01
N ARG A 459 26.44 -17.52 6.95
CA ARG A 459 27.88 -17.20 6.80
C ARG A 459 28.14 -15.72 6.61
N ASN A 460 27.18 -14.96 6.06
CA ASN A 460 27.30 -13.54 5.81
C ASN A 460 26.61 -12.66 6.87
N ASN A 461 26.17 -13.25 7.98
CA ASN A 461 25.49 -12.57 9.10
C ASN A 461 24.25 -11.76 8.64
N VAL A 462 23.52 -12.24 7.64
CA VAL A 462 22.26 -11.64 7.22
C VAL A 462 21.23 -11.83 8.33
N SER A 463 20.50 -10.78 8.69
CA SER A 463 19.44 -10.78 9.70
C SER A 463 18.08 -10.42 9.08
N GLY A 464 17.00 -10.65 9.80
CA GLY A 464 15.65 -10.27 9.40
C GLY A 464 14.92 -11.26 8.49
N TYR A 465 15.52 -12.40 8.16
CA TYR A 465 14.83 -13.45 7.41
C TYR A 465 13.99 -14.35 8.32
N ARG A 466 12.96 -14.97 7.76
CA ARG A 466 12.08 -15.90 8.49
C ARG A 466 12.84 -17.18 8.86
N LYS A 467 12.77 -17.59 10.12
CA LYS A 467 13.31 -18.88 10.55
C LYS A 467 12.30 -20.00 10.19
N THR A 468 12.82 -21.15 9.78
CA THR A 468 11.99 -22.30 9.38
C THR A 468 11.03 -22.80 10.47
N SER A 469 11.32 -22.55 11.75
CA SER A 469 10.42 -22.86 12.86
C SER A 469 9.21 -21.93 12.99
N GLU A 470 9.26 -20.71 12.42
CA GLU A 470 8.16 -19.73 12.46
C GLU A 470 7.11 -19.98 11.36
N THR A 471 7.37 -20.94 10.49
CA THR A 471 6.52 -21.26 9.32
C THR A 471 5.48 -22.35 9.59
N ILE A 472 5.35 -22.87 10.82
CA ILE A 472 4.48 -24.02 11.13
C ILE A 472 3.11 -23.61 11.70
N ASN A 473 2.89 -22.34 12.06
CA ASN A 473 1.58 -21.87 12.50
C ASN A 473 0.99 -20.90 11.47
N PRO A 474 0.00 -21.33 10.66
CA PRO A 474 -0.85 -20.40 9.95
C PRO A 474 -1.84 -19.80 10.95
N SER A 475 -1.68 -18.53 11.28
CA SER A 475 -2.74 -17.75 11.92
C SER A 475 -3.86 -17.44 10.94
#